data_8d3dce750a6374fcb62a91c4d67c63cf
#
_entry.id   8d3dce750a6374fcb62a91c4d67c63cf
#
_cell.length_a   1.000
_cell.length_b   1.000
_cell.length_c   1.000
_cell.angle_alpha   90.00
_cell.angle_beta   90.00
_cell.angle_gamma   90.00
#
_symmetry.space_group_name_H-M   'P 1'
#
loop_
_entity.id
_entity.type
_entity.pdbx_description
1 polymer ?
#
loop_
_entity_poly.entity_id
_entity_poly.type
_entity_poly.pdbx_seq_one_letter_code
_entity_poly.pdbx_strand_id
1 'polypeptide(L)'
;MTDPDQACGRAPNCGNDYLDRISGPLMDRFDLRIEVPVVRFQDLSLPASGERSHVIATRVLAARKLQDTRYAKTYLELAAIKLNLTARGFHRVIRVARTITDLEQSEHVARHHVGEAISFHNSAPSA
;
A
#
# COMPACT_ATOMS: atom_id res chain seq x y z
N MET A 1 4.24 0.55 -15.41
CA MET A 1 4.19 0.01 -16.78
C MET A 1 3.50 1.05 -17.63
N THR A 2 4.22 1.74 -18.49
CA THR A 2 3.67 2.76 -19.38
C THR A 2 3.00 2.06 -20.56
N ASP A 3 1.83 2.56 -20.97
CA ASP A 3 1.15 2.11 -22.17
C ASP A 3 2.12 2.20 -23.37
N PRO A 4 2.41 1.12 -24.09
CA PRO A 4 3.34 1.14 -25.22
C PRO A 4 2.89 2.11 -26.32
N ASP A 5 1.58 2.37 -26.45
CA ASP A 5 1.00 3.29 -27.44
C ASP A 5 1.07 4.76 -27.02
N GLN A 6 1.36 5.02 -25.72
CA GLN A 6 1.52 6.37 -25.16
C GLN A 6 2.92 6.59 -24.55
N ALA A 7 3.87 5.74 -24.88
CA ALA A 7 5.22 5.87 -24.38
C ALA A 7 5.82 7.22 -24.82
N CYS A 8 6.31 7.98 -23.85
CA CYS A 8 7.02 9.23 -24.18
C CYS A 8 8.30 8.89 -24.96
N GLY A 9 8.76 9.81 -25.84
CA GLY A 9 9.93 9.60 -26.70
C GLY A 9 11.25 9.33 -25.94
N ARG A 10 11.25 9.33 -24.60
CA ARG A 10 12.36 8.97 -23.71
C ARG A 10 12.15 7.67 -22.95
N ALA A 11 11.10 6.89 -23.27
CA ALA A 11 10.89 5.61 -22.63
C ALA A 11 12.10 4.67 -22.85
N PRO A 12 12.51 3.87 -21.86
CA PRO A 12 11.92 3.66 -20.53
C PRO A 12 12.38 4.68 -19.46
N ASN A 13 13.32 5.56 -19.75
CA ASN A 13 14.02 6.39 -18.75
C ASN A 13 13.16 7.52 -18.16
N CYS A 14 12.08 7.96 -18.85
CA CYS A 14 11.27 9.09 -18.38
C CYS A 14 10.58 8.82 -17.02
N GLY A 15 10.22 7.56 -16.74
CA GLY A 15 9.66 7.16 -15.45
C GLY A 15 10.70 7.28 -14.32
N ASN A 16 11.91 6.80 -14.58
CA ASN A 16 13.01 6.88 -13.64
C ASN A 16 13.45 8.32 -13.40
N ASP A 17 13.59 9.13 -14.48
CA ASP A 17 13.90 10.57 -14.39
C ASP A 17 12.89 11.34 -13.52
N TYR A 18 11.62 10.92 -13.52
CA TYR A 18 10.59 11.52 -12.68
C TYR A 18 10.73 11.08 -11.22
N LEU A 19 10.97 9.80 -10.99
CA LEU A 19 11.11 9.23 -9.65
C LEU A 19 12.38 9.75 -8.97
N ASP A 20 13.47 9.93 -9.71
CA ASP A 20 14.73 10.48 -9.22
C ASP A 20 14.61 11.92 -8.72
N ARG A 21 13.57 12.65 -9.18
CA ARG A 21 13.25 14.00 -8.66
C ARG A 21 12.53 13.96 -7.32
N ILE A 22 12.00 12.79 -6.93
CA ILE A 22 11.34 12.62 -5.64
C ILE A 22 12.42 12.29 -4.61
N SER A 23 12.64 13.18 -3.66
CA SER A 23 13.66 12.97 -2.63
C SER A 23 13.37 11.72 -1.80
N GLY A 24 14.42 10.99 -1.40
CA GLY A 24 14.32 9.84 -0.50
C GLY A 24 13.48 10.12 0.75
N PRO A 25 13.69 11.27 1.45
CA PRO A 25 12.84 11.65 2.59
C PRO A 25 11.37 11.84 2.28
N LEU A 26 11.00 12.18 1.04
CA LEU A 26 9.61 12.25 0.62
C LEU A 26 9.05 10.86 0.36
N MET A 27 9.81 9.99 -0.31
CA MET A 27 9.43 8.59 -0.52
C MET A 27 9.21 7.85 0.81
N ASP A 28 10.01 8.17 1.81
CA ASP A 28 9.83 7.65 3.18
C ASP A 28 8.54 8.13 3.88
N ARG A 29 7.81 9.04 3.30
CA ARG A 29 6.53 9.53 3.85
C ARG A 29 5.30 8.86 3.25
N PHE A 30 5.44 8.08 2.19
CA PHE A 30 4.34 7.30 1.64
C PHE A 30 4.18 5.99 2.41
N ASP A 31 3.03 5.78 3.01
CA ASP A 31 2.72 4.57 3.78
C ASP A 31 2.41 3.38 2.86
N LEU A 32 1.80 3.63 1.71
CA LEU A 32 1.40 2.64 0.72
C LEU A 32 1.87 3.03 -0.67
N ARG A 33 2.39 2.07 -1.42
CA ARG A 33 2.72 2.21 -2.84
C ARG A 33 1.94 1.15 -3.60
N ILE A 34 1.12 1.59 -4.53
CA ILE A 34 0.23 0.73 -5.30
C ILE A 34 0.48 1.00 -6.78
N GLU A 35 0.72 -0.06 -7.52
CA GLU A 35 0.78 0.00 -8.98
C GLU A 35 -0.63 -0.14 -9.54
N VAL A 36 -1.07 0.87 -10.31
CA VAL A 36 -2.38 0.86 -10.97
C VAL A 36 -2.15 0.60 -12.46
N PRO A 37 -2.61 -0.53 -12.99
CA PRO A 37 -2.48 -0.83 -14.41
C PRO A 37 -3.34 0.11 -15.28
N VAL A 38 -2.92 0.29 -16.52
CA VAL A 38 -3.68 1.08 -17.51
C VAL A 38 -4.99 0.37 -17.83
N VAL A 39 -6.10 1.10 -17.78
CA VAL A 39 -7.42 0.59 -18.19
C VAL A 39 -7.53 0.69 -19.71
N ARG A 40 -7.80 -0.42 -20.38
CA ARG A 40 -7.99 -0.43 -21.84
C ARG A 40 -9.31 0.24 -22.21
N PHE A 41 -9.35 0.91 -23.35
CA PHE A 41 -10.55 1.60 -23.82
C PHE A 41 -11.77 0.67 -23.92
N GLN A 42 -11.54 -0.59 -24.27
CA GLN A 42 -12.55 -1.64 -24.36
C GLN A 42 -13.18 -1.98 -23.00
N ASP A 43 -12.41 -1.86 -21.92
CA ASP A 43 -12.86 -2.20 -20.57
C ASP A 43 -13.71 -1.08 -19.95
N LEU A 44 -13.61 0.16 -20.47
CA LEU A 44 -14.39 1.31 -20.00
C LEU A 44 -15.90 1.17 -20.31
N SER A 45 -16.25 0.41 -21.34
CA SER A 45 -17.64 0.14 -21.72
C SER A 45 -18.26 -1.07 -20.99
N LEU A 46 -17.46 -1.83 -20.26
CA LEU A 46 -17.95 -2.97 -19.50
C LEU A 46 -18.66 -2.52 -18.21
N PRO A 47 -19.69 -3.25 -17.76
CA PRO A 47 -20.30 -2.99 -16.47
C PRO A 47 -19.26 -3.14 -15.36
N ALA A 48 -19.36 -2.28 -14.34
CA ALA A 48 -18.45 -2.32 -13.19
C ALA A 48 -18.47 -3.70 -12.52
N SER A 49 -17.32 -4.39 -12.56
CA SER A 49 -17.15 -5.74 -11.99
C SER A 49 -16.68 -5.74 -10.54
N GLY A 50 -16.34 -4.56 -9.99
CA GLY A 50 -15.81 -4.41 -8.64
C GLY A 50 -16.86 -4.30 -7.55
N GLU A 51 -16.42 -4.36 -6.29
CA GLU A 51 -17.28 -4.08 -5.14
C GLU A 51 -17.84 -2.66 -5.19
N ARG A 52 -19.11 -2.52 -4.83
CA ARG A 52 -19.76 -1.21 -4.76
C ARG A 52 -19.21 -0.39 -3.59
N SER A 53 -19.10 0.92 -3.77
CA SER A 53 -18.54 1.84 -2.77
C SER A 53 -19.20 1.75 -1.39
N HIS A 54 -20.50 1.45 -1.30
CA HIS A 54 -21.19 1.30 -0.01
C HIS A 54 -20.74 0.05 0.77
N VAL A 55 -20.39 -1.05 0.07
CA VAL A 55 -19.86 -2.27 0.70
C VAL A 55 -18.48 -1.99 1.28
N ILE A 56 -17.63 -1.31 0.50
CA ILE A 56 -16.30 -0.88 0.96
C ILE A 56 -16.43 0.07 2.16
N ALA A 57 -17.33 1.05 2.08
CA ALA A 57 -17.57 2.00 3.17
C ALA A 57 -17.99 1.30 4.47
N THR A 58 -18.85 0.28 4.40
CA THR A 58 -19.28 -0.50 5.58
C THR A 58 -18.10 -1.22 6.22
N ARG A 59 -17.23 -1.85 5.42
CA ARG A 59 -16.02 -2.53 5.91
C ARG A 59 -15.04 -1.54 6.56
N VAL A 60 -14.83 -0.38 5.94
CA VAL A 60 -13.99 0.68 6.50
C VAL A 60 -14.53 1.22 7.82
N LEU A 61 -15.85 1.41 7.93
CA LEU A 61 -16.47 1.85 9.18
C LEU A 61 -16.33 0.83 10.31
N ALA A 62 -16.45 -0.46 10.00
CA ALA A 62 -16.20 -1.52 10.97
C ALA A 62 -14.76 -1.52 11.48
N ALA A 63 -13.78 -1.42 10.57
CA ALA A 63 -12.36 -1.34 10.94
C ALA A 63 -12.06 -0.11 11.80
N ARG A 64 -12.61 1.07 11.47
CA ARG A 64 -12.44 2.30 12.27
C ARG A 64 -12.98 2.16 13.69
N LYS A 65 -14.15 1.54 13.87
CA LYS A 65 -14.71 1.28 15.21
C LYS A 65 -13.76 0.39 16.03
N LEU A 66 -13.14 -0.61 15.42
CA LEU A 66 -12.13 -1.44 16.09
C LEU A 66 -10.89 -0.64 16.46
N GLN A 67 -10.42 0.26 15.59
CA GLN A 67 -9.27 1.13 15.87
C GLN A 67 -9.53 2.06 17.06
N ASP A 68 -10.72 2.66 17.14
CA ASP A 68 -11.11 3.55 18.24
C ASP A 68 -11.14 2.83 19.61
N THR A 69 -11.50 1.54 19.62
CA THR A 69 -11.57 0.74 20.84
C THR A 69 -10.24 0.09 21.23
N ARG A 70 -9.35 -0.11 20.26
CA ARG A 70 -8.08 -0.83 20.43
C ARG A 70 -6.89 0.13 20.36
N TYR A 71 -6.70 0.96 21.36
CA TYR A 71 -5.39 1.59 21.60
C TYR A 71 -4.40 0.51 22.07
N ALA A 72 -4.08 -0.41 21.19
CA ALA A 72 -3.30 -1.59 21.47
C ALA A 72 -1.81 -1.31 21.33
N LYS A 73 -1.08 -1.52 22.43
CA LYS A 73 0.37 -1.74 22.40
C LYS A 73 0.67 -2.88 21.43
N THR A 74 1.24 -2.54 20.31
CA THR A 74 1.46 -3.49 19.21
C THR A 74 2.78 -4.23 19.43
N TYR A 75 2.70 -5.53 19.54
CA TYR A 75 3.82 -6.47 19.54
C TYR A 75 4.48 -6.50 18.16
N LEU A 76 5.60 -5.79 17.96
CA LEU A 76 6.34 -5.87 16.69
C LEU A 76 7.84 -5.58 16.81
N GLU A 77 8.43 -5.79 17.98
CA GLU A 77 9.87 -5.59 18.15
C GLU A 77 10.74 -6.57 17.35
N LEU A 78 10.20 -7.74 16.99
CA LEU A 78 10.98 -8.80 16.33
C LEU A 78 11.13 -8.65 14.80
N ALA A 79 10.25 -7.91 14.14
CA ALA A 79 10.34 -7.71 12.68
C ALA A 79 11.32 -6.60 12.28
N ALA A 80 11.60 -5.65 13.16
CA ALA A 80 12.46 -4.50 12.89
C ALA A 80 13.91 -4.88 12.59
N ILE A 81 14.41 -5.89 13.29
CA ILE A 81 15.83 -6.26 13.26
C ILE A 81 16.23 -6.93 11.94
N LYS A 82 15.28 -7.61 11.27
CA LYS A 82 15.56 -8.38 10.04
C LYS A 82 15.45 -7.59 8.74
N LEU A 83 14.83 -6.41 8.73
CA LEU A 83 14.42 -5.73 7.50
C LEU A 83 15.20 -4.44 7.18
N ASN A 84 16.21 -4.07 7.97
CA ASN A 84 16.96 -2.81 7.80
C ASN A 84 16.06 -1.56 7.59
N LEU A 85 14.86 -1.59 8.17
CA LEU A 85 13.94 -0.47 8.09
C LEU A 85 14.43 0.68 8.97
N THR A 86 14.27 1.89 8.49
CA THR A 86 14.41 3.07 9.35
C THR A 86 13.36 2.99 10.47
N ALA A 87 13.60 3.61 11.62
CA ALA A 87 12.61 3.67 12.70
C ALA A 87 11.24 4.17 12.22
N ARG A 88 11.23 5.12 11.28
CA ARG A 88 10.03 5.64 10.64
C ARG A 88 9.34 4.60 9.76
N GLY A 89 10.08 3.90 8.90
CA GLY A 89 9.56 2.82 8.06
C GLY A 89 8.95 1.70 8.90
N PHE A 90 9.61 1.34 10.00
CA PHE A 90 9.10 0.36 10.96
C PHE A 90 7.73 0.75 11.53
N HIS A 91 7.58 1.97 12.06
CA HIS A 91 6.30 2.43 12.60
C HIS A 91 5.17 2.46 11.57
N ARG A 92 5.50 2.68 10.29
CA ARG A 92 4.54 2.66 9.20
C ARG A 92 4.07 1.26 8.86
N VAL A 93 5.01 0.33 8.69
CA VAL A 93 4.68 -1.09 8.46
C VAL A 93 3.77 -1.61 9.57
N ILE A 94 4.06 -1.25 10.83
CA ILE A 94 3.20 -1.61 11.96
C ILE A 94 1.78 -1.04 11.81
N ARG A 95 1.68 0.23 11.47
CA ARG A 95 0.38 0.89 11.32
C ARG A 95 -0.44 0.27 10.19
N VAL A 96 0.21 -0.02 9.05
CA VAL A 96 -0.45 -0.68 7.92
C VAL A 96 -0.85 -2.11 8.29
N ALA A 97 0.04 -2.90 8.92
CA ALA A 97 -0.29 -4.25 9.38
C ALA A 97 -1.48 -4.27 10.36
N ARG A 98 -1.55 -3.28 11.25
CA ARG A 98 -2.71 -3.14 12.15
C ARG A 98 -3.98 -2.81 11.38
N THR A 99 -3.92 -1.91 10.40
CA THR A 99 -5.08 -1.58 9.57
C THR A 99 -5.59 -2.79 8.79
N ILE A 100 -4.70 -3.62 8.24
CA ILE A 100 -5.06 -4.88 7.56
C ILE A 100 -5.77 -5.81 8.54
N THR A 101 -5.20 -6.00 9.74
CA THR A 101 -5.78 -6.82 10.80
C THR A 101 -7.20 -6.36 11.17
N ASP A 102 -7.42 -5.05 11.28
CA ASP A 102 -8.72 -4.47 11.62
C ASP A 102 -9.74 -4.60 10.47
N LEU A 103 -9.28 -4.56 9.22
CA LEU A 103 -10.11 -4.83 8.04
C LEU A 103 -10.54 -6.29 7.95
N GLU A 104 -9.70 -7.21 8.39
CA GLU A 104 -10.00 -8.64 8.51
C GLU A 104 -10.79 -8.99 9.78
N GLN A 105 -11.05 -8.01 10.65
CA GLN A 105 -11.71 -8.19 11.94
C GLN A 105 -10.98 -9.19 12.86
N SER A 106 -9.69 -9.35 12.67
CA SER A 106 -8.85 -10.22 13.49
C SER A 106 -8.44 -9.53 14.79
N GLU A 107 -8.31 -10.29 15.86
CA GLU A 107 -7.94 -9.73 17.18
C GLU A 107 -6.45 -9.38 17.25
N HIS A 108 -5.61 -10.22 16.67
CA HIS A 108 -4.16 -10.12 16.77
C HIS A 108 -3.50 -9.91 15.42
N VAL A 109 -2.43 -9.11 15.42
CA VAL A 109 -1.59 -8.95 14.23
C VAL A 109 -0.82 -10.25 13.98
N ALA A 110 -1.16 -10.95 12.91
CA ALA A 110 -0.50 -12.19 12.50
C ALA A 110 0.65 -11.91 11.52
N ARG A 111 1.46 -12.94 11.26
CA ARG A 111 2.64 -12.83 10.40
C ARG A 111 2.30 -12.40 8.96
N HIS A 112 1.17 -12.87 8.43
CA HIS A 112 0.74 -12.51 7.08
C HIS A 112 0.37 -11.03 6.95
N HIS A 113 -0.28 -10.42 7.97
CA HIS A 113 -0.57 -8.97 7.97
C HIS A 113 0.70 -8.12 7.86
N VAL A 114 1.76 -8.55 8.55
CA VAL A 114 3.07 -7.87 8.48
C VAL A 114 3.71 -8.09 7.11
N GLY A 115 3.62 -9.30 6.56
CA GLY A 115 4.14 -9.62 5.22
C GLY A 115 3.48 -8.76 4.15
N GLU A 116 2.15 -8.62 4.20
CA GLU A 116 1.39 -7.77 3.29
C GLU A 116 1.75 -6.29 3.45
N ALA A 117 1.84 -5.80 4.68
CA ALA A 117 2.25 -4.42 4.95
C ALA A 117 3.65 -4.10 4.39
N ILE A 118 4.58 -5.05 4.46
CA ILE A 118 5.92 -4.92 3.90
C ILE A 118 5.87 -4.88 2.36
N SER A 119 5.00 -5.67 1.73
CA SER A 119 4.86 -5.65 0.27
C SER A 119 4.46 -4.28 -0.23
N PHE A 120 3.54 -3.61 0.45
CA PHE A 120 3.15 -2.22 0.13
C PHE A 120 4.26 -1.19 0.36
N HIS A 121 5.14 -1.46 1.32
CA HIS A 121 6.26 -0.55 1.61
C HIS A 121 7.41 -0.71 0.61
N ASN A 122 7.70 -1.94 0.19
CA ASN A 122 8.82 -2.28 -0.68
C ASN A 122 8.46 -2.30 -2.18
N SER A 123 7.20 -2.05 -2.55
CA SER A 123 6.82 -1.94 -3.96
C SER A 123 7.64 -0.80 -4.59
N ALA A 124 8.81 -1.16 -5.13
CA ALA A 124 9.56 -0.26 -5.98
C ALA A 124 8.69 -0.04 -7.24
N PRO A 125 8.58 1.18 -7.74
CA PRO A 125 8.00 1.39 -9.05
C PRO A 125 8.79 0.54 -10.04
N SER A 126 8.12 -0.42 -10.68
CA SER A 126 8.72 -1.17 -11.77
C SER A 126 9.09 -0.19 -12.88
N ALA A 127 10.39 -0.15 -13.17
CA ALA A 127 10.94 0.63 -14.27
C ALA A 127 10.37 0.18 -15.62
#